data_6df58be7e88fae386f62e6f365396542
#
_entry.id   6df58be7e88fae386f62e6f365396542
#
_cell.length_a   1.000
_cell.length_b   1.000
_cell.length_c   1.000
_cell.angle_alpha   90.00
_cell.angle_beta   90.00
_cell.angle_gamma   90.00
#
_symmetry.space_group_name_H-M   'P 1'
#
loop_
_entity.id
_entity.type
_entity.pdbx_description
1 polymer ?
#
loop_
_entity_poly.entity_id
_entity_poly.type
_entity_poly.pdbx_seq_one_letter_code
_entity_poly.pdbx_strand_id
1 'polypeptide(L)'
;FAAYLDIDHGDIEEFLNIKEIGSPIQNLFMGVCVPDYWMQDMIDGDMEKRKVWAKVLESRQKKGLPYIFFTDNVNRNKPQVYKDSGAVINASNLCSEIMLPSTADESFICCLSSMNLELYDEWKDTNAVKLAIYFLDAVLSEFIEKTEGNYYLSSARKFALRHRALGLGVLGYH
;
A
#
# COMPACT_ATOMS: atom_id res chain seq x y z
N PHE A 1 -9.75 5.59 -5.77
CA PHE A 1 -8.38 6.11 -5.78
C PHE A 1 -7.90 6.41 -4.37
N ALA A 2 -6.57 6.30 -4.14
CA ALA A 2 -5.92 6.76 -2.93
C ALA A 2 -4.82 7.76 -3.30
N ALA A 3 -4.67 8.82 -2.49
CA ALA A 3 -3.59 9.79 -2.59
C ALA A 3 -2.79 9.78 -1.30
N TYR A 4 -1.49 9.83 -1.41
CA TYR A 4 -0.56 9.90 -0.28
C TYR A 4 0.18 11.23 -0.32
N LEU A 5 0.34 11.84 0.85
CA LEU A 5 1.05 13.10 1.01
C LEU A 5 2.01 13.00 2.20
N ASP A 6 3.18 13.61 2.08
CA ASP A 6 4.13 13.68 3.18
C ASP A 6 3.57 14.57 4.31
N ILE A 7 3.76 14.16 5.55
CA ILE A 7 3.21 14.87 6.72
C ILE A 7 3.78 16.27 6.91
N ASP A 8 4.96 16.56 6.38
CA ASP A 8 5.60 17.87 6.41
C ASP A 8 5.32 18.71 5.14
N HIS A 9 4.45 18.23 4.24
CA HIS A 9 4.05 19.00 3.06
C HIS A 9 3.28 20.26 3.47
N GLY A 10 3.53 21.38 2.78
CA GLY A 10 2.87 22.66 3.06
C GLY A 10 1.34 22.63 3.05
N ASP A 11 0.76 21.75 2.23
CA ASP A 11 -0.70 21.60 2.06
C ASP A 11 -1.31 20.50 2.95
N ILE A 12 -0.58 20.00 3.95
CA ILE A 12 -1.06 18.88 4.78
C ILE A 12 -2.40 19.18 5.45
N GLU A 13 -2.61 20.40 5.92
CA GLU A 13 -3.87 20.79 6.57
C GLU A 13 -5.06 20.79 5.60
N GLU A 14 -4.85 21.31 4.38
CA GLU A 14 -5.87 21.28 3.33
C GLU A 14 -6.17 19.83 2.92
N PHE A 15 -5.12 19.01 2.77
CA PHE A 15 -5.25 17.59 2.45
C PHE A 15 -6.11 16.84 3.49
N LEU A 16 -5.89 17.07 4.78
CA LEU A 16 -6.67 16.45 5.86
C LEU A 16 -8.16 16.86 5.82
N ASN A 17 -8.47 18.03 5.25
CA ASN A 17 -9.81 18.56 5.16
C ASN A 17 -10.54 18.18 3.86
N ILE A 18 -9.89 17.51 2.91
CA ILE A 18 -10.48 17.17 1.59
C ILE A 18 -11.85 16.49 1.70
N LYS A 19 -12.06 15.65 2.74
CA LYS A 19 -13.33 14.91 2.93
C LYS A 19 -14.25 15.53 3.98
N GLU A 20 -14.13 16.81 4.25
CA GLU A 20 -15.11 17.49 5.10
C GLU A 20 -16.47 17.51 4.45
N ILE A 21 -17.52 17.62 5.28
CA ILE A 21 -18.90 17.67 4.80
C ILE A 21 -19.06 18.88 3.86
N GLY A 22 -19.57 18.61 2.66
CA GLY A 22 -19.73 19.63 1.62
C GLY A 22 -18.55 19.76 0.65
N SER A 23 -17.43 19.07 0.86
CA SER A 23 -16.35 18.99 -0.13
C SER A 23 -16.81 18.26 -1.39
N PRO A 24 -16.41 18.72 -2.58
CA PRO A 24 -16.71 18.03 -3.84
C PRO A 24 -15.96 16.69 -3.98
N ILE A 25 -14.89 16.48 -3.20
CA ILE A 25 -14.06 15.28 -3.28
C ILE A 25 -14.42 14.32 -2.16
N GLN A 26 -15.34 13.38 -2.43
CA GLN A 26 -15.79 12.39 -1.45
C GLN A 26 -15.23 10.98 -1.70
N ASN A 27 -14.81 10.67 -2.93
CA ASN A 27 -14.41 9.33 -3.35
C ASN A 27 -12.87 9.10 -3.35
N LEU A 28 -12.12 9.94 -2.63
CA LEU A 28 -10.68 9.82 -2.48
C LEU A 28 -10.34 9.22 -1.12
N PHE A 29 -9.58 8.15 -1.11
CA PHE A 29 -8.90 7.69 0.10
C PHE A 29 -7.60 8.46 0.29
N MET A 30 -7.24 8.73 1.53
CA MET A 30 -6.09 9.55 1.86
C MET A 30 -5.13 8.78 2.75
N GLY A 31 -3.84 8.94 2.49
CA GLY A 31 -2.76 8.43 3.33
C GLY A 31 -1.75 9.53 3.63
N VAL A 32 -1.14 9.46 4.78
CA VAL A 32 -0.07 10.38 5.20
C VAL A 32 1.21 9.59 5.40
N CYS A 33 2.27 10.01 4.70
CA CYS A 33 3.61 9.44 4.82
C CYS A 33 4.34 10.10 5.98
N VAL A 34 4.80 9.29 6.93
CA VAL A 34 5.42 9.79 8.17
C VAL A 34 6.82 9.19 8.30
N PRO A 35 7.89 9.98 8.10
CA PRO A 35 9.26 9.53 8.32
C PRO A 35 9.63 9.55 9.81
N ASP A 36 10.63 8.75 10.17
CA ASP A 36 11.08 8.58 11.56
C ASP A 36 11.51 9.90 12.19
N TYR A 37 12.27 10.73 11.46
CA TYR A 37 12.75 12.02 11.99
C TYR A 37 11.59 12.91 12.40
N TRP A 38 10.52 12.94 11.61
CA TRP A 38 9.37 13.78 11.89
C TRP A 38 8.64 13.33 13.17
N MET A 39 8.47 12.00 13.34
CA MET A 39 7.90 11.45 14.57
C MET A 39 8.77 11.69 15.78
N GLN A 40 10.09 11.59 15.62
CA GLN A 40 11.02 11.83 16.72
C GLN A 40 10.96 13.29 17.19
N ASP A 41 10.99 14.25 16.26
CA ASP A 41 10.87 15.67 16.61
C ASP A 41 9.54 15.96 17.33
N MET A 42 8.45 15.35 16.89
CA MET A 42 7.14 15.47 17.54
C MET A 42 7.18 14.93 18.98
N ILE A 43 7.80 13.77 19.20
CA ILE A 43 7.99 13.14 20.51
C ILE A 43 8.86 14.04 21.41
N ASP A 44 9.95 14.58 20.87
CA ASP A 44 10.91 15.43 21.57
C ASP A 44 10.37 16.82 21.91
N GLY A 45 9.17 17.16 21.44
CA GLY A 45 8.44 18.32 21.91
C GLY A 45 8.18 19.41 20.88
N ASP A 46 8.40 19.17 19.60
CA ASP A 46 8.02 20.10 18.54
C ASP A 46 6.50 20.34 18.56
N MET A 47 6.11 21.54 18.99
CA MET A 47 4.71 21.89 19.19
C MET A 47 3.93 22.00 17.88
N GLU A 48 4.56 22.41 16.78
CA GLU A 48 3.90 22.51 15.48
C GLU A 48 3.62 21.11 14.92
N LYS A 49 4.59 20.20 15.00
CA LYS A 49 4.39 18.80 14.64
C LYS A 49 3.33 18.12 15.51
N ARG A 50 3.29 18.40 16.81
CA ARG A 50 2.22 17.91 17.70
C ARG A 50 0.84 18.38 17.29
N LYS A 51 0.69 19.63 16.84
CA LYS A 51 -0.59 20.14 16.33
C LYS A 51 -1.02 19.41 15.06
N VAL A 52 -0.10 19.22 14.11
CA VAL A 52 -0.39 18.47 12.88
C VAL A 52 -0.78 17.03 13.21
N TRP A 53 -0.01 16.36 14.11
CA TRP A 53 -0.33 14.99 14.51
C TRP A 53 -1.70 14.87 15.18
N ALA A 54 -2.05 15.82 16.03
CA ALA A 54 -3.38 15.86 16.65
C ALA A 54 -4.49 15.95 15.59
N LYS A 55 -4.31 16.76 14.53
CA LYS A 55 -5.26 16.84 13.41
C LYS A 55 -5.37 15.52 12.63
N VAL A 56 -4.25 14.84 12.39
CA VAL A 56 -4.25 13.50 11.78
C VAL A 56 -5.08 12.53 12.61
N LEU A 57 -4.84 12.45 13.91
CA LEU A 57 -5.58 11.56 14.81
C LEU A 57 -7.06 11.92 14.91
N GLU A 58 -7.38 13.20 14.98
CA GLU A 58 -8.78 13.70 14.98
C GLU A 58 -9.50 13.31 13.68
N SER A 59 -8.86 13.50 12.53
CA SER A 59 -9.41 13.10 11.23
C SER A 59 -9.66 11.58 11.19
N ARG A 60 -8.70 10.77 11.67
CA ARG A 60 -8.87 9.31 11.75
C ARG A 60 -10.03 8.89 12.65
N GLN A 61 -10.17 9.53 13.79
CA GLN A 61 -11.28 9.25 14.71
C GLN A 61 -12.64 9.56 14.08
N LYS A 62 -12.74 10.68 13.36
CA LYS A 62 -14.00 11.15 12.75
C LYS A 62 -14.36 10.41 11.46
N LYS A 63 -13.38 10.06 10.63
CA LYS A 63 -13.57 9.63 9.24
C LYS A 63 -12.97 8.26 8.92
N GLY A 64 -12.14 7.68 9.83
CA GLY A 64 -11.32 6.50 9.53
C GLY A 64 -10.11 6.79 8.63
N LEU A 65 -9.87 8.02 8.26
CA LEU A 65 -8.81 8.48 7.36
C LEU A 65 -8.09 9.70 7.94
N PRO A 66 -6.84 9.97 7.54
CA PRO A 66 -6.00 9.28 6.54
C PRO A 66 -5.45 7.94 7.03
N TYR A 67 -5.00 7.07 6.12
CA TYR A 67 -4.08 5.99 6.45
C TYR A 67 -2.75 6.57 6.93
N ILE A 68 -2.05 5.88 7.82
CA ILE A 68 -0.72 6.28 8.28
C ILE A 68 0.29 5.31 7.69
N PHE A 69 1.23 5.86 6.94
CA PHE A 69 2.29 5.11 6.28
C PHE A 69 3.65 5.53 6.87
N PHE A 70 4.22 4.68 7.72
CA PHE A 70 5.54 4.94 8.32
C PHE A 70 6.64 4.58 7.31
N THR A 71 7.08 5.57 6.55
CA THR A 71 7.93 5.43 5.36
C THR A 71 9.22 4.66 5.64
N ASP A 72 9.95 5.06 6.70
CA ASP A 72 11.23 4.44 7.03
C ASP A 72 11.06 3.03 7.56
N ASN A 73 10.00 2.78 8.33
CA ASN A 73 9.67 1.46 8.84
C ASN A 73 9.42 0.46 7.72
N VAL A 74 8.60 0.86 6.74
CA VAL A 74 8.31 0.04 5.55
C VAL A 74 9.61 -0.24 4.77
N ASN A 75 10.41 0.78 4.51
CA ASN A 75 11.63 0.63 3.71
C ASN A 75 12.73 -0.17 4.44
N ARG A 76 12.82 -0.12 5.77
CA ARG A 76 13.71 -1.01 6.55
C ARG A 76 13.28 -2.48 6.48
N ASN A 77 11.98 -2.73 6.48
CA ASN A 77 11.42 -4.09 6.57
C ASN A 77 11.02 -4.70 5.23
N LYS A 78 11.23 -4.00 4.12
CA LYS A 78 10.93 -4.52 2.78
C LYS A 78 11.71 -5.80 2.47
N PRO A 79 11.20 -6.68 1.60
CA PRO A 79 11.90 -7.90 1.18
C PRO A 79 13.31 -7.65 0.66
N GLN A 80 14.19 -8.64 0.84
CA GLN A 80 15.61 -8.52 0.48
C GLN A 80 15.80 -8.16 -1.00
N VAL A 81 15.01 -8.72 -1.91
CA VAL A 81 15.05 -8.40 -3.35
C VAL A 81 14.87 -6.90 -3.63
N TYR A 82 14.05 -6.20 -2.83
CA TYR A 82 13.88 -4.75 -2.97
C TYR A 82 15.00 -3.94 -2.30
N LYS A 83 15.63 -4.50 -1.26
CA LYS A 83 16.84 -3.89 -0.67
C LYS A 83 17.99 -3.96 -1.66
N ASP A 84 18.22 -5.12 -2.26
CA ASP A 84 19.32 -5.38 -3.21
C ASP A 84 19.18 -4.55 -4.49
N SER A 85 17.95 -4.32 -4.95
CA SER A 85 17.67 -3.50 -6.14
C SER A 85 17.64 -1.99 -5.85
N GLY A 86 17.75 -1.56 -4.59
CA GLY A 86 17.61 -0.16 -4.19
C GLY A 86 16.20 0.41 -4.38
N ALA A 87 15.18 -0.44 -4.58
CA ALA A 87 13.81 0.00 -4.78
C ALA A 87 13.25 0.71 -3.53
N VAL A 88 12.52 1.79 -3.73
CA VAL A 88 11.90 2.58 -2.66
C VAL A 88 10.38 2.37 -2.71
N ILE A 89 9.78 2.17 -1.54
CA ILE A 89 8.34 2.05 -1.37
C ILE A 89 7.84 3.39 -0.83
N ASN A 90 7.03 4.10 -1.64
CA ASN A 90 6.59 5.47 -1.36
C ASN A 90 5.17 5.53 -0.79
N ALA A 91 4.37 4.51 -1.03
CA ALA A 91 2.97 4.44 -0.62
C ALA A 91 2.50 2.99 -0.53
N SER A 92 1.33 2.75 0.05
CA SER A 92 0.64 1.47 -0.02
C SER A 92 -0.45 1.48 -1.10
N ASN A 93 -1.11 0.32 -1.28
CA ASN A 93 -2.31 0.22 -2.11
C ASN A 93 -3.53 0.89 -1.43
N LEU A 94 -4.68 0.88 -2.14
CA LEU A 94 -5.95 1.45 -1.68
C LEU A 94 -6.40 0.91 -0.31
N CYS A 95 -6.16 -0.36 -0.03
CA CYS A 95 -6.58 -1.04 1.20
C CYS A 95 -5.51 -1.02 2.30
N SER A 96 -4.33 -0.44 2.02
CA SER A 96 -3.18 -0.25 2.93
C SER A 96 -2.47 -1.51 3.43
N GLU A 97 -2.73 -2.68 2.84
CA GLU A 97 -2.07 -3.95 3.22
C GLU A 97 -0.84 -4.31 2.36
N ILE A 98 -0.64 -3.65 1.22
CA ILE A 98 0.42 -3.99 0.28
C ILE A 98 1.44 -2.85 0.16
N MET A 99 2.70 -3.23 0.36
CA MET A 99 3.86 -2.32 0.32
C MET A 99 4.78 -2.76 -0.80
N LEU A 100 4.54 -2.26 -2.03
CA LEU A 100 5.32 -2.54 -3.22
C LEU A 100 5.92 -1.25 -3.80
N PRO A 101 7.08 -1.32 -4.45
CA PRO A 101 7.69 -0.15 -5.07
C PRO A 101 6.88 0.33 -6.27
N SER A 102 6.87 1.64 -6.47
CA SER A 102 6.36 2.29 -7.68
C SER A 102 7.28 3.43 -8.08
N THR A 103 7.27 3.77 -9.36
CA THR A 103 8.05 4.88 -9.93
C THR A 103 7.15 5.71 -10.84
N ALA A 104 7.69 6.77 -11.45
CA ALA A 104 6.95 7.53 -12.45
C ALA A 104 6.49 6.66 -13.65
N ASP A 105 7.24 5.59 -13.95
CA ASP A 105 7.00 4.70 -15.09
C ASP A 105 6.35 3.36 -14.73
N GLU A 106 6.33 2.99 -13.46
CA GLU A 106 5.85 1.69 -13.00
C GLU A 106 4.85 1.89 -11.87
N SER A 107 3.65 1.34 -12.07
CA SER A 107 2.59 1.29 -11.06
C SER A 107 2.38 -0.15 -10.62
N PHE A 108 2.53 -0.44 -9.33
CA PHE A 108 2.31 -1.80 -8.86
C PHE A 108 0.85 -2.23 -9.00
N ILE A 109 0.67 -3.53 -9.14
CA ILE A 109 -0.65 -4.17 -9.21
C ILE A 109 -0.76 -5.24 -8.15
N CYS A 110 -1.98 -5.52 -7.74
CA CYS A 110 -2.31 -6.57 -6.77
C CYS A 110 -2.74 -7.84 -7.48
N CYS A 111 -2.07 -8.96 -7.17
CA CYS A 111 -2.49 -10.30 -7.59
C CYS A 111 -2.54 -11.17 -6.35
N LEU A 112 -3.74 -11.33 -5.77
CA LEU A 112 -3.93 -11.80 -4.40
C LEU A 112 -4.88 -12.99 -4.32
N SER A 113 -4.63 -13.87 -3.34
CA SER A 113 -5.54 -14.89 -2.86
C SER A 113 -5.31 -15.18 -1.38
N SER A 114 -6.15 -16.00 -0.76
CA SER A 114 -6.01 -16.40 0.63
C SER A 114 -6.38 -17.88 0.82
N MET A 115 -5.63 -18.58 1.68
CA MET A 115 -5.95 -19.93 2.12
C MET A 115 -6.82 -19.86 3.37
N ASN A 116 -7.88 -20.69 3.42
CA ASN A 116 -8.73 -20.77 4.61
C ASN A 116 -8.09 -21.70 5.66
N LEU A 117 -7.63 -21.14 6.77
CA LEU A 117 -7.01 -21.90 7.86
C LEU A 117 -8.01 -22.77 8.65
N GLU A 118 -9.30 -22.45 8.60
CA GLU A 118 -10.33 -23.33 9.19
C GLU A 118 -10.28 -24.73 8.56
N LEU A 119 -9.91 -24.80 7.28
CA LEU A 119 -9.77 -26.05 6.52
C LEU A 119 -8.32 -26.53 6.42
N TYR A 120 -7.44 -26.07 7.35
CA TYR A 120 -6.01 -26.38 7.30
C TYR A 120 -5.71 -27.87 7.19
N ASP A 121 -6.40 -28.71 7.97
CA ASP A 121 -6.21 -30.16 7.98
C ASP A 121 -6.59 -30.83 6.66
N GLU A 122 -7.45 -30.21 5.85
CA GLU A 122 -7.84 -30.72 4.54
C GLU A 122 -6.80 -30.49 3.46
N TRP A 123 -6.03 -29.39 3.57
CA TRP A 123 -5.11 -29.00 2.50
C TRP A 123 -3.63 -29.00 2.88
N LYS A 124 -3.24 -29.06 4.16
CA LYS A 124 -1.85 -28.95 4.63
C LYS A 124 -0.91 -30.00 3.99
N ASP A 125 -1.38 -31.23 3.77
CA ASP A 125 -0.62 -32.34 3.22
C ASP A 125 -0.82 -32.51 1.70
N THR A 126 -1.40 -31.50 1.05
CA THR A 126 -1.67 -31.48 -0.39
C THR A 126 -0.77 -30.49 -1.13
N ASN A 127 -0.93 -30.42 -2.46
CA ASN A 127 -0.28 -29.40 -3.28
C ASN A 127 -1.04 -28.07 -3.34
N ALA A 128 -2.03 -27.83 -2.47
CA ALA A 128 -2.93 -26.66 -2.54
C ALA A 128 -2.17 -25.33 -2.57
N VAL A 129 -1.21 -25.12 -1.67
CA VAL A 129 -0.39 -23.88 -1.63
C VAL A 129 0.40 -23.71 -2.93
N LYS A 130 1.03 -24.77 -3.43
CA LYS A 130 1.78 -24.76 -4.69
C LYS A 130 0.89 -24.42 -5.88
N LEU A 131 -0.29 -25.04 -5.94
CA LEU A 131 -1.26 -24.78 -7.00
C LEU A 131 -1.83 -23.35 -6.94
N ALA A 132 -2.08 -22.82 -5.73
CA ALA A 132 -2.51 -21.45 -5.55
C ALA A 132 -1.46 -20.43 -6.08
N ILE A 133 -0.18 -20.66 -5.82
CA ILE A 133 0.90 -19.81 -6.37
C ILE A 133 0.94 -19.92 -7.91
N TYR A 134 0.87 -21.12 -8.49
CA TYR A 134 0.83 -21.28 -9.93
C TYR A 134 -0.39 -20.62 -10.57
N PHE A 135 -1.55 -20.71 -9.90
CA PHE A 135 -2.75 -20.04 -10.36
C PHE A 135 -2.59 -18.53 -10.39
N LEU A 136 -2.06 -17.93 -9.31
CA LEU A 136 -1.78 -16.48 -9.27
C LEU A 136 -0.78 -16.06 -10.34
N ASP A 137 0.27 -16.84 -10.57
CA ASP A 137 1.25 -16.57 -11.63
C ASP A 137 0.63 -16.66 -13.03
N ALA A 138 -0.28 -17.59 -13.25
CA ALA A 138 -1.04 -17.71 -14.50
C ALA A 138 -1.98 -16.50 -14.71
N VAL A 139 -2.68 -16.06 -13.66
CA VAL A 139 -3.52 -14.84 -13.71
C VAL A 139 -2.69 -13.61 -14.05
N LEU A 140 -1.49 -13.48 -13.45
CA LEU A 140 -0.59 -12.39 -13.77
C LEU A 140 -0.08 -12.46 -15.22
N SER A 141 0.20 -13.66 -15.72
CA SER A 141 0.61 -13.86 -17.11
C SER A 141 -0.50 -13.47 -18.08
N GLU A 142 -1.74 -13.83 -17.80
CA GLU A 142 -2.91 -13.43 -18.57
C GLU A 142 -3.11 -11.90 -18.55
N PHE A 143 -2.91 -11.25 -17.39
CA PHE A 143 -2.93 -9.79 -17.31
C PHE A 143 -1.88 -9.16 -18.22
N ILE A 144 -0.64 -9.65 -18.19
CA ILE A 144 0.46 -9.16 -19.02
C ILE A 144 0.13 -9.28 -20.51
N GLU A 145 -0.43 -10.41 -20.92
CA GLU A 145 -0.83 -10.67 -22.33
C GLU A 145 -1.97 -9.74 -22.74
N LYS A 146 -3.07 -9.70 -21.98
CA LYS A 146 -4.26 -8.91 -22.31
C LYS A 146 -4.03 -7.40 -22.27
N THR A 147 -3.01 -6.92 -21.60
CA THR A 147 -2.68 -5.48 -21.51
C THR A 147 -1.64 -5.05 -22.52
N GLU A 148 -1.18 -5.94 -23.39
CA GLU A 148 -0.26 -5.59 -24.47
C GLU A 148 -0.85 -4.52 -25.39
N GLY A 149 -0.09 -3.47 -25.66
CA GLY A 149 -0.54 -2.34 -26.47
C GLY A 149 -1.54 -1.39 -25.79
N ASN A 150 -1.98 -1.66 -24.57
CA ASN A 150 -2.87 -0.76 -23.85
C ASN A 150 -2.08 0.37 -23.18
N TYR A 151 -2.24 1.58 -23.72
CA TYR A 151 -1.56 2.77 -23.22
C TYR A 151 -1.85 3.05 -21.73
N TYR A 152 -3.10 2.93 -21.31
CA TYR A 152 -3.53 3.26 -19.94
C TYR A 152 -3.03 2.27 -18.88
N LEU A 153 -2.67 1.07 -19.28
CA LEU A 153 -2.16 0.02 -18.39
C LEU A 153 -0.66 -0.25 -18.58
N SER A 154 0.01 0.57 -19.36
CA SER A 154 1.43 0.36 -19.69
C SER A 154 2.34 0.34 -18.46
N SER A 155 2.16 1.25 -17.51
CA SER A 155 2.92 1.29 -16.25
C SER A 155 2.67 0.07 -15.36
N ALA A 156 1.42 -0.38 -15.27
CA ALA A 156 1.04 -1.58 -14.53
C ALA A 156 1.59 -2.86 -15.19
N ARG A 157 1.51 -2.94 -16.52
CA ARG A 157 2.09 -4.05 -17.30
C ARG A 157 3.60 -4.12 -17.13
N LYS A 158 4.28 -2.98 -17.16
CA LYS A 158 5.73 -2.89 -16.95
C LYS A 158 6.14 -3.42 -15.58
N PHE A 159 5.40 -3.02 -14.52
CA PHE A 159 5.60 -3.56 -13.19
C PHE A 159 5.36 -5.07 -13.15
N ALA A 160 4.25 -5.56 -13.70
CA ALA A 160 3.92 -6.98 -13.73
C ALA A 160 5.00 -7.83 -14.40
N LEU A 161 5.52 -7.37 -15.54
CA LEU A 161 6.60 -8.05 -16.26
C LEU A 161 7.90 -8.12 -15.43
N ARG A 162 8.24 -7.03 -14.76
CA ARG A 162 9.51 -6.91 -14.03
C ARG A 162 9.50 -7.62 -12.68
N HIS A 163 8.42 -7.46 -11.92
CA HIS A 163 8.39 -7.88 -10.51
C HIS A 163 7.64 -9.19 -10.28
N ARG A 164 6.62 -9.49 -11.09
CA ARG A 164 5.75 -10.67 -10.91
C ARG A 164 5.32 -10.87 -9.44
N ALA A 165 4.95 -9.76 -8.77
CA ALA A 165 4.60 -9.76 -7.36
C ALA A 165 3.26 -10.48 -7.13
N LEU A 166 3.26 -11.48 -6.25
CA LEU A 166 2.10 -12.27 -5.85
C LEU A 166 1.89 -12.17 -4.34
N GLY A 167 0.65 -12.20 -3.91
CA GLY A 167 0.29 -12.24 -2.50
C GLY A 167 -0.63 -13.42 -2.20
N LEU A 168 -0.13 -14.40 -1.45
CA LEU A 168 -0.95 -15.48 -0.92
C LEU A 168 -1.03 -15.34 0.60
N GLY A 169 -2.16 -14.88 1.10
CA GLY A 169 -2.44 -14.69 2.51
C GLY A 169 -3.19 -15.86 3.14
N VAL A 170 -3.64 -15.64 4.37
CA VAL A 170 -4.49 -16.59 5.11
C VAL A 170 -5.71 -15.87 5.68
N LEU A 171 -6.79 -16.60 5.86
CA LEU A 171 -7.99 -16.17 6.58
C LEU A 171 -8.41 -17.26 7.58
N GLY A 172 -9.29 -16.92 8.53
CA GLY A 172 -9.76 -17.87 9.53
C GLY A 172 -8.72 -18.19 10.61
N TYR A 173 -7.86 -17.23 10.97
CA TYR A 173 -6.80 -17.41 11.98
C TYR A 173 -7.32 -17.40 13.41
N HIS A 174 -8.50 -16.88 13.68
CA HIS A 174 -9.09 -16.77 15.04
C HIS A 174 -9.69 -18.10 15.50
#